data_e2d7867ed5369c331d46f8f90bf5b99d
#
_entry.id   e2d7867ed5369c331d46f8f90bf5b99d
#
_cell.length_a   1.000
_cell.length_b   1.000
_cell.length_c   1.000
_cell.angle_alpha   90.00
_cell.angle_beta   90.00
_cell.angle_gamma   90.00
#
_symmetry.space_group_name_H-M   'P 1'
#
loop_
_entity.id
_entity.type
_entity.pdbx_description
1 polymer ?
#
loop_
_entity_poly.entity_id
_entity_poly.type
_entity_poly.pdbx_seq_one_letter_code
_entity_poly.pdbx_strand_id
1 'polypeptide(L)'
;DEQINPWTIATQTGYQETWNNKLQTNITLEQDFSFITKGLKFIGRYGFDTNNYQWINRKKIPELWRAEQNRASDGSLVMRKVRDEQLMSQEANSTGERKEYLEAELHYDRTFGNHMVGAVMKYTQDKTINASVKKEDDIMQGIDRRHQGLSGRFTYGWKYRYFVDFNFGYNGSENFATGHQFGFFPAYSVAWN
;
A
#
# COMPACT_ATOMS: atom_id res chain seq x y z
N ASP A 1 20.10 -38.45 -14.93
CA ASP A 1 20.20 -36.97 -14.92
C ASP A 1 20.22 -36.45 -16.34
N GLU A 2 19.21 -35.68 -16.74
CA GLU A 2 19.18 -35.01 -18.05
C GLU A 2 20.09 -33.78 -17.98
N GLN A 3 21.25 -33.83 -18.58
CA GLN A 3 22.12 -32.67 -18.72
C GLN A 3 21.68 -31.89 -19.96
N ILE A 4 21.11 -30.69 -19.73
CA ILE A 4 20.70 -29.78 -20.81
C ILE A 4 21.83 -28.79 -21.04
N ASN A 5 22.16 -28.52 -22.31
CA ASN A 5 23.14 -27.53 -22.69
C ASN A 5 22.73 -26.15 -22.15
N PRO A 6 23.61 -25.42 -21.45
CA PRO A 6 23.32 -24.06 -20.95
C PRO A 6 22.83 -23.08 -22.01
N TRP A 7 23.32 -23.18 -23.24
CA TRP A 7 22.85 -22.36 -24.36
C TRP A 7 21.38 -22.63 -24.69
N THR A 8 20.97 -23.91 -24.69
CA THR A 8 19.55 -24.31 -24.90
C THR A 8 18.67 -23.77 -23.78
N ILE A 9 19.14 -23.83 -22.52
CA ILE A 9 18.41 -23.25 -21.39
C ILE A 9 18.21 -21.74 -21.59
N ALA A 10 19.24 -21.02 -21.99
CA ALA A 10 19.19 -19.56 -22.12
C ALA A 10 18.35 -19.08 -23.33
N THR A 11 18.25 -19.90 -24.40
CA THR A 11 17.66 -19.44 -25.66
C THR A 11 16.36 -20.14 -26.07
N GLN A 12 16.04 -21.31 -25.51
CA GLN A 12 14.95 -22.16 -26.00
C GLN A 12 13.94 -22.57 -24.94
N THR A 13 14.10 -22.20 -23.67
CA THR A 13 13.20 -22.61 -22.58
C THR A 13 12.09 -21.64 -22.27
N GLY A 14 12.01 -20.53 -23.00
CA GLY A 14 10.99 -19.49 -22.81
C GLY A 14 11.52 -18.31 -22.01
N TYR A 15 10.59 -17.52 -21.47
CA TYR A 15 10.93 -16.29 -20.77
C TYR A 15 9.84 -15.89 -19.76
N GLN A 16 10.23 -15.06 -18.80
CA GLN A 16 9.31 -14.45 -17.87
C GLN A 16 9.34 -12.94 -18.04
N GLU A 17 8.16 -12.34 -18.15
CA GLU A 17 7.97 -10.89 -18.13
C GLU A 17 7.31 -10.50 -16.82
N THR A 18 7.79 -9.42 -16.23
CA THR A 18 7.32 -8.92 -14.94
C THR A 18 7.07 -7.42 -15.03
N TRP A 19 5.92 -6.96 -14.57
CA TRP A 19 5.58 -5.54 -14.47
C TRP A 19 5.24 -5.19 -13.03
N ASN A 20 5.79 -4.08 -12.57
CA ASN A 20 5.43 -3.48 -11.29
C ASN A 20 5.05 -2.02 -11.54
N ASN A 21 3.75 -1.75 -11.45
CA ASN A 21 3.18 -0.42 -11.67
C ASN A 21 2.73 0.15 -10.33
N LYS A 22 3.38 1.24 -9.91
CA LYS A 22 3.02 1.98 -8.71
C LYS A 22 2.56 3.39 -9.10
N LEU A 23 1.32 3.71 -8.74
CA LEU A 23 0.77 5.06 -8.86
C LEU A 23 0.54 5.60 -7.45
N GLN A 24 1.05 6.80 -7.17
CA GLN A 24 0.82 7.53 -5.92
C GLN A 24 0.30 8.92 -6.26
N THR A 25 -0.82 9.27 -5.66
CA THR A 25 -1.49 10.55 -5.89
C THR A 25 -1.83 11.18 -4.56
N ASN A 26 -1.45 12.44 -4.37
CA ASN A 26 -1.80 13.25 -3.22
C ASN A 26 -2.41 14.57 -3.69
N ILE A 27 -3.59 14.88 -3.19
CA ILE A 27 -4.28 16.14 -3.44
C ILE A 27 -4.43 16.86 -2.11
N THR A 28 -4.02 18.12 -2.04
CA THR A 28 -4.19 18.96 -0.86
C THR A 28 -5.02 20.19 -1.26
N LEU A 29 -6.06 20.46 -0.49
CA LEU A 29 -6.87 21.65 -0.55
C LEU A 29 -6.65 22.48 0.70
N GLU A 30 -6.18 23.70 0.58
CA GLU A 30 -6.07 24.66 1.68
C GLU A 30 -7.03 25.82 1.42
N GLN A 31 -7.87 26.10 2.40
CA GLN A 31 -8.85 27.19 2.32
C GLN A 31 -8.75 28.07 3.56
N ASP A 32 -8.50 29.35 3.35
CA ASP A 32 -8.61 30.35 4.41
C ASP A 32 -10.08 30.77 4.53
N PHE A 33 -10.63 30.61 5.73
CA PHE A 33 -11.98 31.01 6.10
C PHE A 33 -12.02 32.28 6.95
N SER A 34 -11.00 33.14 6.82
CA SER A 34 -10.92 34.41 7.57
C SER A 34 -12.09 35.37 7.25
N PHE A 35 -12.82 35.14 6.14
CA PHE A 35 -14.06 35.85 5.81
C PHE A 35 -15.23 35.46 6.71
N ILE A 36 -15.21 34.26 7.33
CA ILE A 36 -16.20 33.81 8.34
C ILE A 36 -15.72 34.31 9.71
N THR A 37 -14.50 33.98 10.07
CA THR A 37 -13.85 34.43 11.31
C THR A 37 -12.35 34.45 11.16
N LYS A 38 -11.71 35.54 11.63
CA LYS A 38 -10.25 35.68 11.54
C LYS A 38 -9.56 34.52 12.25
N GLY A 39 -8.57 33.91 11.57
CA GLY A 39 -7.76 32.83 12.11
C GLY A 39 -8.31 31.43 11.86
N LEU A 40 -9.41 31.31 11.08
CA LEU A 40 -9.98 30.02 10.71
C LEU A 40 -9.38 29.56 9.36
N LYS A 41 -8.86 28.34 9.34
CA LYS A 41 -8.27 27.70 8.15
C LYS A 41 -8.72 26.24 8.07
N PHE A 42 -9.03 25.78 6.86
CA PHE A 42 -9.32 24.39 6.56
C PHE A 42 -8.21 23.80 5.69
N ILE A 43 -7.84 22.55 5.97
CA ILE A 43 -6.91 21.76 5.14
C ILE A 43 -7.53 20.40 4.89
N GLY A 44 -7.76 20.07 3.62
CA GLY A 44 -8.20 18.74 3.19
C GLY A 44 -7.09 18.06 2.42
N ARG A 45 -6.84 16.77 2.72
CA ARG A 45 -5.88 15.93 1.99
C ARG A 45 -6.54 14.64 1.57
N TYR A 46 -6.32 14.27 0.33
CA TYR A 46 -6.74 12.98 -0.21
C TYR A 46 -5.55 12.31 -0.87
N GLY A 47 -5.28 11.08 -0.45
CA GLY A 47 -4.24 10.23 -1.01
C GLY A 47 -4.84 8.98 -1.64
N PHE A 48 -4.33 8.63 -2.80
CA PHE A 48 -4.71 7.41 -3.51
C PHE A 48 -3.44 6.75 -4.04
N ASP A 49 -3.15 5.56 -3.53
CA ASP A 49 -2.01 4.76 -3.96
C ASP A 49 -2.49 3.43 -4.50
N THR A 50 -1.94 3.01 -5.62
CA THR A 50 -2.12 1.66 -6.15
C THR A 50 -0.77 1.08 -6.53
N ASN A 51 -0.58 -0.19 -6.20
CA ASN A 51 0.60 -0.97 -6.57
C ASN A 51 0.14 -2.29 -7.18
N ASN A 52 0.44 -2.49 -8.46
CA ASN A 52 0.06 -3.68 -9.21
C ASN A 52 1.32 -4.39 -9.69
N TYR A 53 1.46 -5.62 -9.27
CA TYR A 53 2.50 -6.52 -9.71
C TYR A 53 1.90 -7.63 -10.57
N GLN A 54 2.42 -7.78 -11.77
CA GLN A 54 1.96 -8.79 -12.72
C GLN A 54 3.18 -9.54 -13.29
N TRP A 55 3.02 -10.83 -13.52
CA TRP A 55 4.01 -11.60 -14.24
C TRP A 55 3.33 -12.58 -15.20
N ILE A 56 4.00 -12.80 -16.33
CA ILE A 56 3.67 -13.81 -17.31
C ILE A 56 4.90 -14.68 -17.51
N ASN A 57 4.75 -15.96 -17.25
CA ASN A 57 5.79 -16.96 -17.48
C ASN A 57 5.40 -17.80 -18.70
N ARG A 58 6.21 -17.73 -19.75
CA ARG A 58 6.06 -18.53 -20.96
C ARG A 58 7.16 -19.57 -20.98
N LYS A 59 6.79 -20.82 -20.71
CA LYS A 59 7.71 -21.94 -20.57
C LYS A 59 7.62 -22.84 -21.79
N LYS A 60 8.76 -23.08 -22.43
CA LYS A 60 8.92 -24.03 -23.53
C LYS A 60 9.87 -25.15 -23.09
N ILE A 61 9.56 -26.38 -23.44
CA ILE A 61 10.45 -27.50 -23.23
C ILE A 61 10.97 -27.94 -24.61
N PRO A 62 12.26 -27.67 -24.92
CA PRO A 62 12.82 -28.04 -26.20
C PRO A 62 13.03 -29.56 -26.32
N GLU A 63 13.08 -30.07 -27.53
CA GLU A 63 13.50 -31.45 -27.76
C GLU A 63 14.92 -31.67 -27.29
N LEU A 64 15.20 -32.88 -26.85
CA LEU A 64 16.53 -33.28 -26.35
C LEU A 64 17.03 -34.49 -27.11
N TRP A 65 18.23 -34.36 -27.62
CA TRP A 65 18.95 -35.40 -28.33
C TRP A 65 20.24 -35.76 -27.60
N ARG A 66 20.59 -37.02 -27.60
CA ARG A 66 21.83 -37.54 -27.01
C ARG A 66 22.62 -38.24 -28.11
N ALA A 67 23.93 -37.95 -28.18
CA ALA A 67 24.84 -38.70 -28.99
C ALA A 67 25.05 -40.09 -28.38
N GLU A 68 25.00 -41.12 -29.17
CA GLU A 68 25.32 -42.48 -28.79
C GLU A 68 26.85 -42.69 -28.84
N GLN A 69 27.31 -43.72 -28.10
CA GLN A 69 28.75 -44.04 -28.09
C GLN A 69 29.23 -44.60 -29.43
N ASN A 70 28.34 -45.26 -30.16
CA ASN A 70 28.63 -45.80 -31.48
C ASN A 70 28.53 -44.73 -32.53
N ARG A 71 29.40 -44.79 -33.53
CA ARG A 71 29.36 -43.94 -34.71
C ARG A 71 28.74 -44.69 -35.86
N ALA A 72 28.14 -43.97 -36.82
CA ALA A 72 27.63 -44.52 -38.05
C ALA A 72 28.81 -44.99 -38.94
N SER A 73 28.54 -45.80 -39.97
CA SER A 73 29.54 -46.34 -40.87
C SER A 73 30.39 -45.29 -41.62
N ASP A 74 29.88 -44.07 -41.72
CA ASP A 74 30.54 -42.90 -42.30
C ASP A 74 31.33 -42.04 -41.26
N GLY A 75 31.33 -42.49 -39.99
CA GLY A 75 32.03 -41.79 -38.91
C GLY A 75 31.21 -40.69 -38.22
N SER A 76 30.00 -40.40 -38.68
CA SER A 76 29.10 -39.40 -38.11
C SER A 76 28.55 -39.82 -36.73
N LEU A 77 28.13 -38.85 -35.90
CA LEU A 77 27.48 -39.09 -34.64
C LEU A 77 26.08 -39.63 -34.84
N VAL A 78 25.78 -40.75 -34.18
CA VAL A 78 24.42 -41.26 -34.09
C VAL A 78 23.70 -40.53 -32.95
N MET A 79 22.62 -39.83 -33.29
CA MET A 79 21.83 -39.04 -32.33
C MET A 79 20.51 -39.77 -32.03
N ARG A 80 20.23 -39.98 -30.76
CA ARG A 80 18.98 -40.54 -30.29
C ARG A 80 18.14 -39.46 -29.63
N LYS A 81 16.90 -39.30 -30.03
CA LYS A 81 15.96 -38.40 -29.36
C LYS A 81 15.62 -38.96 -27.96
N VAL A 82 15.78 -38.15 -26.94
CA VAL A 82 15.52 -38.50 -25.55
C VAL A 82 14.18 -37.92 -25.08
N ARG A 83 13.83 -36.74 -25.60
CA ARG A 83 12.58 -36.04 -25.25
C ARG A 83 12.05 -35.26 -26.43
N ASP A 84 10.74 -35.31 -26.62
CA ASP A 84 10.05 -34.50 -27.62
C ASP A 84 9.86 -33.06 -27.17
N GLU A 85 9.79 -32.15 -28.13
CA GLU A 85 9.43 -30.77 -27.87
C GLU A 85 8.00 -30.68 -27.31
N GLN A 86 7.81 -29.83 -26.29
CA GLN A 86 6.49 -29.48 -25.81
C GLN A 86 6.17 -28.04 -26.22
N LEU A 87 4.91 -27.85 -26.64
CA LEU A 87 4.42 -26.53 -27.00
C LEU A 87 4.57 -25.56 -25.82
N MET A 88 4.73 -24.29 -26.15
CA MET A 88 4.86 -23.23 -25.15
C MET A 88 3.60 -23.16 -24.28
N SER A 89 3.79 -23.31 -22.98
CA SER A 89 2.77 -23.07 -21.97
C SER A 89 2.87 -21.67 -21.42
N GLN A 90 1.75 -21.10 -20.95
CA GLN A 90 1.70 -19.79 -20.35
C GLN A 90 1.01 -19.87 -18.99
N GLU A 91 1.66 -19.27 -18.01
CA GLU A 91 1.10 -18.99 -16.69
C GLU A 91 1.17 -17.48 -16.46
N ALA A 92 0.14 -16.91 -15.86
CA ALA A 92 0.11 -15.51 -15.50
C ALA A 92 -0.49 -15.34 -14.11
N ASN A 93 0.01 -14.38 -13.38
CA ASN A 93 -0.57 -13.99 -12.09
C ASN A 93 -0.50 -12.47 -11.93
N SER A 94 -1.46 -11.93 -11.20
CA SER A 94 -1.56 -10.52 -10.88
C SER A 94 -1.84 -10.35 -9.39
N THR A 95 -1.12 -9.44 -8.76
CA THR A 95 -1.36 -9.03 -7.38
C THR A 95 -1.50 -7.53 -7.33
N GLY A 96 -2.37 -7.03 -6.46
CA GLY A 96 -2.60 -5.60 -6.34
C GLY A 96 -2.88 -5.18 -4.92
N GLU A 97 -2.47 -3.96 -4.59
CA GLU A 97 -2.80 -3.27 -3.36
C GLU A 97 -3.31 -1.87 -3.71
N ARG A 98 -4.36 -1.43 -3.03
CA ARG A 98 -4.90 -0.09 -3.15
C ARG A 98 -5.04 0.52 -1.77
N LYS A 99 -4.50 1.73 -1.61
CA LYS A 99 -4.63 2.52 -0.38
C LYS A 99 -5.36 3.81 -0.68
N GLU A 100 -6.29 4.15 0.17
CA GLU A 100 -7.02 5.41 0.16
C GLU A 100 -6.83 6.09 1.52
N TYR A 101 -6.53 7.36 1.50
CA TYR A 101 -6.35 8.19 2.68
C TYR A 101 -7.14 9.47 2.54
N LEU A 102 -7.94 9.81 3.53
CA LEU A 102 -8.66 11.06 3.64
C LEU A 102 -8.33 11.74 4.97
N GLU A 103 -8.02 13.02 4.90
CA GLU A 103 -7.76 13.85 6.06
C GLU A 103 -8.48 15.18 5.89
N ALA A 104 -9.11 15.64 6.95
CA ALA A 104 -9.72 16.96 7.03
C ALA A 104 -9.31 17.63 8.35
N GLU A 105 -8.68 18.78 8.27
CA GLU A 105 -8.24 19.56 9.42
C GLU A 105 -8.93 20.92 9.45
N LEU A 106 -9.37 21.33 10.62
CA LEU A 106 -9.87 22.68 10.89
C LEU A 106 -8.97 23.31 11.94
N HIS A 107 -8.36 24.42 11.59
CA HIS A 107 -7.46 25.20 12.43
C HIS A 107 -8.12 26.53 12.80
N TYR A 108 -8.02 26.91 14.03
CA TYR A 108 -8.45 28.21 14.52
C TYR A 108 -7.43 28.78 15.48
N ASP A 109 -6.88 29.94 15.18
CA ASP A 109 -5.93 30.67 16.02
C ASP A 109 -6.30 32.12 16.08
N ARG A 110 -6.56 32.63 17.30
CA ARG A 110 -6.91 34.04 17.48
C ARG A 110 -6.55 34.57 18.84
N THR A 111 -6.08 35.82 18.83
CA THR A 111 -5.80 36.57 20.07
C THR A 111 -6.84 37.65 20.27
N PHE A 112 -7.44 37.72 21.46
CA PHE A 112 -8.44 38.70 21.88
C PHE A 112 -7.88 39.45 23.10
N GLY A 113 -7.22 40.58 22.88
CA GLY A 113 -6.56 41.30 23.96
C GLY A 113 -5.51 40.44 24.68
N ASN A 114 -5.78 40.06 25.92
CA ASN A 114 -4.89 39.21 26.71
C ASN A 114 -5.18 37.71 26.59
N HIS A 115 -6.15 37.31 25.76
CA HIS A 115 -6.59 35.93 25.64
C HIS A 115 -6.11 35.38 24.29
N MET A 116 -5.41 34.27 24.34
CA MET A 116 -4.98 33.52 23.14
C MET A 116 -5.78 32.22 23.09
N VAL A 117 -6.43 31.97 21.98
CA VAL A 117 -7.24 30.77 21.75
C VAL A 117 -6.72 30.08 20.51
N GLY A 118 -6.38 28.81 20.64
CA GLY A 118 -6.03 27.93 19.53
C GLY A 118 -6.90 26.68 19.57
N ALA A 119 -7.32 26.20 18.41
CA ALA A 119 -8.02 24.97 18.25
C ALA A 119 -7.61 24.27 16.94
N VAL A 120 -7.40 22.98 17.01
CA VAL A 120 -7.21 22.13 15.83
C VAL A 120 -8.12 20.93 15.99
N MET A 121 -8.91 20.66 14.97
CA MET A 121 -9.66 19.41 14.84
C MET A 121 -9.22 18.69 13.58
N LYS A 122 -8.96 17.41 13.67
CA LYS A 122 -8.46 16.57 12.60
C LYS A 122 -9.27 15.29 12.52
N TYR A 123 -9.85 15.05 11.35
CA TYR A 123 -10.46 13.78 10.99
C TYR A 123 -9.55 13.04 10.02
N THR A 124 -9.36 11.74 10.24
CA THR A 124 -8.59 10.87 9.34
C THR A 124 -9.37 9.60 9.06
N GLN A 125 -9.26 9.13 7.84
CA GLN A 125 -9.77 7.83 7.43
C GLN A 125 -8.78 7.21 6.45
N ASP A 126 -8.40 5.96 6.69
CA ASP A 126 -7.61 5.18 5.74
C ASP A 126 -8.26 3.83 5.45
N LYS A 127 -8.02 3.36 4.23
CA LYS A 127 -8.50 2.08 3.74
C LYS A 127 -7.41 1.42 2.91
N THR A 128 -7.11 0.16 3.21
CA THR A 128 -6.21 -0.68 2.41
C THR A 128 -6.97 -1.90 1.91
N ILE A 129 -6.97 -2.07 0.59
CA ILE A 129 -7.60 -3.19 -0.10
C ILE A 129 -6.50 -4.03 -0.73
N ASN A 130 -6.44 -5.32 -0.40
CA ASN A 130 -5.57 -6.28 -1.05
C ASN A 130 -6.36 -7.04 -2.12
N ALA A 131 -6.04 -6.80 -3.40
CA ALA A 131 -6.65 -7.52 -4.52
C ALA A 131 -6.00 -8.90 -4.76
N SER A 132 -5.00 -9.27 -3.95
CA SER A 132 -4.23 -10.49 -4.09
C SER A 132 -4.79 -11.59 -3.20
N VAL A 133 -6.01 -11.99 -3.42
CA VAL A 133 -6.57 -13.17 -2.70
C VAL A 133 -5.96 -14.42 -3.33
N LYS A 134 -4.87 -14.91 -2.75
CA LYS A 134 -4.12 -16.06 -3.29
C LYS A 134 -4.68 -17.42 -2.90
N LYS A 135 -5.56 -17.52 -1.90
CA LYS A 135 -6.15 -18.79 -1.45
C LYS A 135 -7.59 -18.58 -1.04
N GLU A 136 -8.45 -19.48 -1.47
CA GLU A 136 -9.84 -19.58 -1.02
C GLU A 136 -9.95 -19.80 0.49
N ASP A 137 -8.87 -20.26 1.15
CA ASP A 137 -8.83 -20.62 2.56
C ASP A 137 -8.46 -19.46 3.51
N ASP A 138 -8.03 -18.31 3.00
CA ASP A 138 -7.62 -17.19 3.85
C ASP A 138 -8.51 -15.95 3.66
N ILE A 139 -9.76 -16.09 4.10
CA ILE A 139 -10.78 -15.02 4.09
C ILE A 139 -10.27 -13.76 4.82
N MET A 140 -9.42 -13.93 5.84
CA MET A 140 -8.89 -12.82 6.63
C MET A 140 -7.97 -11.88 5.84
N GLN A 141 -7.27 -12.38 4.83
CA GLN A 141 -6.43 -11.56 3.95
C GLN A 141 -7.24 -10.71 2.95
N GLY A 142 -8.47 -11.13 2.66
CA GLY A 142 -9.40 -10.41 1.79
C GLY A 142 -10.19 -9.30 2.49
N ILE A 143 -10.09 -9.18 3.82
CA ILE A 143 -10.79 -8.12 4.56
C ILE A 143 -10.02 -6.79 4.39
N ASP A 144 -10.76 -5.77 3.96
CA ASP A 144 -10.24 -4.41 3.87
C ASP A 144 -9.82 -3.91 5.26
N ARG A 145 -8.59 -3.43 5.36
CA ARG A 145 -8.14 -2.75 6.59
C ARG A 145 -8.64 -1.32 6.57
N ARG A 146 -9.32 -0.91 7.65
CA ARG A 146 -9.91 0.41 7.78
C ARG A 146 -9.61 0.99 9.15
N HIS A 147 -9.11 2.23 9.16
CA HIS A 147 -8.95 3.01 10.38
C HIS A 147 -9.69 4.33 10.22
N GLN A 148 -10.22 4.81 11.31
CA GLN A 148 -10.93 6.07 11.37
C GLN A 148 -10.57 6.77 12.67
N GLY A 149 -10.30 8.06 12.58
CA GLY A 149 -9.91 8.83 13.75
C GLY A 149 -10.43 10.25 13.73
N LEU A 150 -10.83 10.73 14.89
CA LEU A 150 -11.06 12.14 15.18
C LEU A 150 -10.13 12.55 16.29
N SER A 151 -9.32 13.57 16.07
CA SER A 151 -8.45 14.13 17.10
C SER A 151 -8.65 15.63 17.19
N GLY A 152 -8.41 16.17 18.37
CA GLY A 152 -8.52 17.61 18.59
C GLY A 152 -7.53 18.09 19.63
N ARG A 153 -7.15 19.35 19.49
CA ARG A 153 -6.34 20.09 20.43
C ARG A 153 -6.98 21.44 20.65
N PHE A 154 -7.14 21.84 21.90
CA PHE A 154 -7.59 23.15 22.31
C PHE A 154 -6.55 23.77 23.21
N THR A 155 -6.09 24.96 22.88
CA THR A 155 -5.10 25.71 23.64
C THR A 155 -5.70 27.04 24.08
N TYR A 156 -5.48 27.40 25.31
CA TYR A 156 -5.86 28.69 25.86
C TYR A 156 -4.71 29.30 26.61
N GLY A 157 -4.40 30.56 26.34
CA GLY A 157 -3.40 31.33 27.04
C GLY A 157 -3.98 32.66 27.60
N TRP A 158 -3.59 33.04 28.79
CA TRP A 158 -3.99 34.30 29.38
C TRP A 158 -2.78 35.13 29.82
N LYS A 159 -2.70 36.36 29.31
CA LYS A 159 -1.63 37.33 29.59
C LYS A 159 -0.21 36.79 29.35
N TYR A 160 -0.03 35.81 28.46
CA TYR A 160 1.24 35.08 28.26
C TYR A 160 1.81 34.44 29.53
N ARG A 161 0.98 34.24 30.55
CA ARG A 161 1.39 33.73 31.88
C ARG A 161 0.79 32.39 32.20
N TYR A 162 -0.48 32.19 31.92
CA TYR A 162 -1.19 30.95 32.21
C TYR A 162 -1.59 30.29 30.88
N PHE A 163 -1.33 28.99 30.81
CA PHE A 163 -1.65 28.19 29.61
C PHE A 163 -2.35 26.91 30.02
N VAL A 164 -3.35 26.57 29.25
CA VAL A 164 -4.09 25.30 29.34
C VAL A 164 -4.10 24.67 27.98
N ASP A 165 -3.81 23.39 27.94
CA ASP A 165 -3.84 22.58 26.70
C ASP A 165 -4.68 21.34 26.97
N PHE A 166 -5.64 21.06 26.06
CA PHE A 166 -6.46 19.88 26.09
C PHE A 166 -6.37 19.18 24.74
N ASN A 167 -5.98 17.92 24.76
CA ASN A 167 -5.90 17.09 23.58
C ASN A 167 -6.83 15.88 23.74
N PHE A 168 -7.41 15.42 22.63
CA PHE A 168 -8.12 14.16 22.63
C PHE A 168 -7.90 13.43 21.32
N GLY A 169 -7.97 12.10 21.37
CA GLY A 169 -8.05 11.21 20.25
C GLY A 169 -9.26 10.28 20.41
N TYR A 170 -10.04 10.11 19.35
CA TYR A 170 -11.12 9.14 19.27
C TYR A 170 -10.86 8.31 18.00
N ASN A 171 -10.27 7.13 18.18
CA ASN A 171 -9.77 6.31 17.09
C ASN A 171 -10.47 4.95 17.07
N GLY A 172 -10.75 4.47 15.86
CA GLY A 172 -11.37 3.18 15.62
C GLY A 172 -10.65 2.35 14.56
N SER A 173 -10.74 1.03 14.72
CA SER A 173 -10.19 0.05 13.79
C SER A 173 -11.13 -1.15 13.68
N GLU A 174 -11.20 -1.73 12.47
CA GLU A 174 -11.95 -2.95 12.20
C GLU A 174 -11.36 -4.18 12.91
N ASN A 175 -10.14 -4.10 13.44
CA ASN A 175 -9.51 -5.19 14.17
C ASN A 175 -10.21 -5.53 15.50
N PHE A 176 -11.10 -4.63 15.97
CA PHE A 176 -11.84 -4.84 17.20
C PHE A 176 -13.28 -5.28 16.95
N ALA A 177 -13.82 -6.04 17.91
CA ALA A 177 -15.18 -6.52 17.82
C ALA A 177 -16.22 -5.38 17.71
N THR A 178 -17.31 -5.63 17.00
CA THR A 178 -18.41 -4.67 16.83
C THR A 178 -18.88 -4.14 18.19
N GLY A 179 -18.98 -2.81 18.31
CA GLY A 179 -19.31 -2.11 19.55
C GLY A 179 -18.11 -1.76 20.44
N HIS A 180 -16.90 -2.28 20.14
CA HIS A 180 -15.65 -1.98 20.87
C HIS A 180 -14.57 -1.43 19.93
N GLN A 181 -14.95 -0.99 18.75
CA GLN A 181 -14.03 -0.57 17.70
C GLN A 181 -13.37 0.79 17.97
N PHE A 182 -13.98 1.62 18.82
CA PHE A 182 -13.52 2.97 19.09
C PHE A 182 -13.05 3.15 20.51
N GLY A 183 -11.93 3.87 20.69
CA GLY A 183 -11.37 4.28 21.97
C GLY A 183 -11.24 5.79 22.06
N PHE A 184 -11.48 6.35 23.25
CA PHE A 184 -11.30 7.77 23.56
C PHE A 184 -10.09 7.97 24.46
N PHE A 185 -9.17 8.86 24.07
CA PHE A 185 -7.88 9.08 24.70
C PHE A 185 -7.67 10.58 24.97
N PRO A 186 -8.09 11.09 26.12
CA PRO A 186 -7.88 12.49 26.50
C PRO A 186 -6.51 12.71 27.14
N ALA A 187 -5.94 13.91 26.95
CA ALA A 187 -4.77 14.40 27.63
C ALA A 187 -4.92 15.90 27.90
N TYR A 188 -4.44 16.36 29.03
CA TYR A 188 -4.47 17.77 29.40
C TYR A 188 -3.16 18.21 30.08
N SER A 189 -2.83 19.47 29.91
CA SER A 189 -1.70 20.08 30.59
C SER A 189 -2.00 21.53 30.98
N VAL A 190 -1.33 22.00 32.02
CA VAL A 190 -1.36 23.38 32.44
C VAL A 190 0.07 23.86 32.62
N ALA A 191 0.34 25.12 32.26
CA ALA A 191 1.63 25.75 32.46
C ALA A 191 1.45 27.17 32.99
N TRP A 192 2.43 27.58 33.81
CA TRP A 192 2.56 28.92 34.35
C TRP A 192 3.98 29.42 34.13
N ASN A 193 4.10 30.69 33.68
CA ASN A 193 5.37 31.34 33.38
C ASN A 193 5.51 32.59 34.30
#